data_ae79d7b325688df5250dee0f187989d4
#
_entry.id   ae79d7b325688df5250dee0f187989d4
#
_cell.length_a   1.000
_cell.length_b   1.000
_cell.length_c   1.000
_cell.angle_alpha   90.00
_cell.angle_beta   90.00
_cell.angle_gamma   90.00
#
_symmetry.space_group_name_H-M   'P 1'
#
loop_
_entity.id
_entity.type
_entity.pdbx_description
1 polymer ?
#
loop_
_entity_poly.entity_id
_entity_poly.type
_entity_poly.pdbx_seq_one_letter_code
_entity_poly.pdbx_strand_id
1 'polypeptide(L)'
;ILSMCCNQRYEHMSNYVRYYFYMISRRLFIMKEVIHTSNAPAAIGPYSQAIKAGGAIYVSGQLPVDPATGAFAGDTIQEQTRQSLTNIKNILAEAGTDLDHVVRVDVFMKDMNMFADMNAVYAEFFTEKCPARAAVEVARLPKDALVEIGAIAVVD
;
A
#
# COMPACT_ATOMS: atom_id res chain seq x y z
N ILE A 1 -7.57 -31.20 -5.37
CA ILE A 1 -6.89 -32.51 -5.50
C ILE A 1 -5.40 -32.39 -5.17
N LEU A 2 -4.72 -31.26 -5.48
CA LEU A 2 -3.28 -31.04 -5.16
C LEU A 2 -3.01 -30.83 -3.65
N SER A 3 -3.97 -30.31 -2.88
CA SER A 3 -3.78 -30.07 -1.43
C SER A 3 -3.85 -31.34 -0.58
N MET A 4 -4.61 -32.34 -0.99
CA MET A 4 -4.73 -33.62 -0.25
C MET A 4 -3.49 -34.53 -0.41
N CYS A 5 -2.81 -34.51 -1.56
CA CYS A 5 -1.57 -35.29 -1.74
C CYS A 5 -0.35 -34.73 -0.96
N CYS A 6 -0.37 -33.42 -0.61
CA CYS A 6 0.73 -32.84 0.14
C CYS A 6 0.70 -33.24 1.62
N ASN A 7 -0.49 -33.34 2.23
CA ASN A 7 -0.64 -33.66 3.65
C ASN A 7 -0.22 -35.11 4.02
N GLN A 8 -0.48 -36.11 3.15
CA GLN A 8 -0.11 -37.50 3.43
C GLN A 8 1.40 -37.78 3.38
N ARG A 9 2.17 -36.97 2.64
CA ARG A 9 3.65 -37.13 2.63
C ARG A 9 4.35 -36.48 3.83
N TYR A 10 3.68 -35.56 4.52
CA TYR A 10 4.23 -34.86 5.69
C TYR A 10 4.33 -35.76 6.94
N GLU A 11 3.48 -36.78 7.07
CA GLU A 11 3.40 -37.62 8.27
C GLU A 11 4.56 -38.60 8.42
N HIS A 12 5.23 -38.97 7.33
CA HIS A 12 6.36 -39.94 7.34
C HIS A 12 7.75 -39.27 7.26
N MET A 13 7.82 -37.94 7.30
CA MET A 13 9.10 -37.24 7.27
C MET A 13 9.67 -37.09 8.69
N SER A 14 10.99 -37.34 8.85
CA SER A 14 11.66 -37.11 10.13
C SER A 14 11.50 -35.63 10.57
N ASN A 15 11.49 -35.39 11.88
CA ASN A 15 11.39 -34.02 12.46
C ASN A 15 12.44 -33.07 11.89
N TYR A 16 13.59 -33.57 11.47
CA TYR A 16 14.65 -32.79 10.85
C TYR A 16 14.28 -32.30 9.44
N VAL A 17 13.65 -33.15 8.64
CA VAL A 17 13.20 -32.79 7.28
C VAL A 17 11.99 -31.86 7.35
N ARG A 18 11.08 -32.05 8.32
CA ARG A 18 9.97 -31.10 8.60
C ARG A 18 10.50 -29.72 8.98
N TYR A 19 11.50 -29.66 9.85
CA TYR A 19 12.14 -28.40 10.24
C TYR A 19 12.85 -27.73 9.06
N TYR A 20 13.52 -28.50 8.23
CA TYR A 20 14.23 -27.99 7.04
C TYR A 20 13.24 -27.47 5.99
N PHE A 21 12.14 -28.18 5.74
CA PHE A 21 11.05 -27.72 4.87
C PHE A 21 10.35 -26.47 5.42
N TYR A 22 10.15 -26.39 6.72
CA TYR A 22 9.60 -25.22 7.39
C TYR A 22 10.56 -24.01 7.28
N MET A 23 11.83 -24.22 7.44
CA MET A 23 12.85 -23.17 7.30
C MET A 23 13.02 -22.71 5.84
N ILE A 24 12.93 -23.62 4.87
CA ILE A 24 12.97 -23.27 3.44
C ILE A 24 11.70 -22.54 3.04
N SER A 25 10.52 -22.99 3.47
CA SER A 25 9.27 -22.30 3.19
C SER A 25 9.25 -20.88 3.82
N ARG A 26 9.78 -20.70 5.04
CA ARG A 26 9.98 -19.38 5.62
C ARG A 26 10.97 -18.51 4.85
N ARG A 27 12.04 -19.07 4.30
CA ARG A 27 13.02 -18.32 3.49
C ARG A 27 12.44 -17.89 2.13
N LEU A 28 11.53 -18.67 1.54
CA LEU A 28 10.76 -18.29 0.34
C LEU A 28 9.75 -17.16 0.64
N PHE A 29 9.28 -17.02 1.88
CA PHE A 29 8.33 -15.98 2.30
C PHE A 29 8.99 -14.61 2.60
N ILE A 30 10.33 -14.49 2.56
CA ILE A 30 11.05 -13.23 2.84
C ILE A 30 11.49 -12.53 1.53
N MET A 31 11.16 -13.07 0.36
CA MET A 31 11.45 -12.38 -0.89
C MET A 31 10.51 -11.18 -1.05
N LYS A 32 11.08 -9.98 -1.17
CA LYS A 32 10.31 -8.80 -1.54
C LYS A 32 9.89 -8.91 -3.01
N GLU A 33 8.63 -8.64 -3.27
CA GLU A 33 8.07 -8.51 -4.61
C GLU A 33 7.80 -7.03 -4.90
N VAL A 34 8.21 -6.57 -6.08
CA VAL A 34 7.95 -5.20 -6.53
C VAL A 34 6.56 -5.17 -7.16
N ILE A 35 5.71 -4.28 -6.68
CA ILE A 35 4.40 -4.00 -7.27
C ILE A 35 4.51 -2.78 -8.17
N HIS A 36 3.98 -2.90 -9.39
CA HIS A 36 3.98 -1.84 -10.39
C HIS A 36 2.69 -1.88 -11.22
N THR A 37 2.05 -0.74 -11.36
CA THR A 37 0.87 -0.57 -12.22
C THR A 37 0.96 0.73 -13.02
N SER A 38 0.41 0.73 -14.22
CA SER A 38 0.24 1.94 -15.04
C SER A 38 -0.93 2.83 -14.58
N ASN A 39 -1.79 2.32 -13.68
CA ASN A 39 -2.95 3.03 -13.13
C ASN A 39 -2.59 3.92 -11.92
N ALA A 40 -1.30 4.05 -11.62
CA ALA A 40 -0.76 4.98 -10.64
C ALA A 40 0.53 5.62 -11.19
N PRO A 41 0.96 6.78 -10.67
CA PRO A 41 2.16 7.45 -11.15
C PRO A 41 3.38 6.55 -11.08
N ALA A 42 4.18 6.51 -12.15
CA ALA A 42 5.43 5.76 -12.17
C ALA A 42 6.41 6.30 -11.11
N ALA A 43 7.19 5.41 -10.52
CA ALA A 43 8.26 5.80 -9.61
C ALA A 43 9.34 6.60 -10.38
N ILE A 44 9.62 7.82 -9.92
CA ILE A 44 10.64 8.71 -10.49
C ILE A 44 11.85 8.68 -9.57
N GLY A 45 12.69 7.64 -9.69
CA GLY A 45 13.88 7.50 -8.85
C GLY A 45 14.07 6.08 -8.31
N PRO A 46 14.99 5.86 -7.37
CA PRO A 46 15.37 4.54 -6.89
C PRO A 46 14.39 4.02 -5.81
N TYR A 47 13.09 3.96 -6.12
CA TYR A 47 12.04 3.39 -5.26
C TYR A 47 11.00 2.64 -6.09
N SER A 48 10.14 1.88 -5.45
CA SER A 48 9.01 1.17 -6.06
C SER A 48 7.68 1.80 -5.65
N GLN A 49 6.64 1.68 -6.47
CA GLN A 49 5.29 2.11 -6.09
C GLN A 49 4.81 1.39 -4.83
N ALA A 50 5.06 0.09 -4.74
CA ALA A 50 4.88 -0.68 -3.52
C ALA A 50 5.80 -1.91 -3.49
N ILE A 51 5.97 -2.46 -2.28
CA ILE A 51 6.67 -3.72 -2.03
C ILE A 51 5.73 -4.65 -1.27
N LYS A 52 5.60 -5.89 -1.75
CA LYS A 52 4.97 -6.99 -1.01
C LYS A 52 6.05 -7.79 -0.31
N ALA A 53 5.95 -7.96 1.00
CA ALA A 53 6.88 -8.74 1.81
C ALA A 53 6.24 -9.16 3.13
N GLY A 54 6.46 -10.43 3.53
CA GLY A 54 6.05 -10.94 4.85
C GLY A 54 4.54 -10.87 5.13
N GLY A 55 3.68 -11.01 4.10
CA GLY A 55 2.23 -10.91 4.25
C GLY A 55 1.71 -9.47 4.34
N ALA A 56 2.55 -8.47 4.01
CA ALA A 56 2.16 -7.07 3.97
C ALA A 56 2.55 -6.41 2.64
N ILE A 57 1.83 -5.35 2.30
CA ILE A 57 2.12 -4.46 1.18
C ILE A 57 2.44 -3.09 1.74
N TYR A 58 3.60 -2.58 1.40
CA TYR A 58 4.12 -1.27 1.77
C TYR A 58 4.00 -0.35 0.56
N VAL A 59 3.01 0.53 0.55
CA VAL A 59 2.78 1.49 -0.52
C VAL A 59 3.57 2.75 -0.21
N SER A 60 4.42 3.17 -1.15
CA SER A 60 5.17 4.42 -1.07
C SER A 60 4.24 5.62 -1.04
N GLY A 61 4.71 6.75 -0.49
CA GLY A 61 3.96 8.00 -0.49
C GLY A 61 3.46 8.34 -1.91
N GLN A 62 2.16 8.50 -2.04
CA GLN A 62 1.51 8.86 -3.29
C GLN A 62 1.22 10.35 -3.30
N LEU A 63 1.86 11.05 -4.22
CA LEU A 63 1.50 12.42 -4.59
C LEU A 63 0.19 12.41 -5.40
N PRO A 64 -0.54 13.54 -5.46
CA PRO A 64 -1.82 13.65 -6.15
C PRO A 64 -1.69 13.75 -7.68
N VAL A 65 -0.77 12.99 -8.27
CA VAL A 65 -0.51 12.98 -9.70
C VAL A 65 -1.50 12.06 -10.40
N ASP A 66 -2.17 12.56 -11.41
CA ASP A 66 -2.96 11.74 -12.34
C ASP A 66 -1.99 11.02 -13.29
N PRO A 67 -1.97 9.67 -13.32
CA PRO A 67 -1.08 8.90 -14.19
C PRO A 67 -1.33 9.13 -15.69
N ALA A 68 -2.54 9.55 -16.09
CA ALA A 68 -2.87 9.80 -17.49
C ALA A 68 -2.26 11.10 -18.01
N THR A 69 -2.12 12.11 -17.17
CA THR A 69 -1.63 13.45 -17.56
C THR A 69 -0.22 13.74 -17.06
N GLY A 70 0.22 13.07 -16.00
CA GLY A 70 1.47 13.36 -15.30
C GLY A 70 1.45 14.64 -14.47
N ALA A 71 0.30 15.33 -14.38
CA ALA A 71 0.08 16.55 -13.60
C ALA A 71 -0.70 16.26 -12.30
N PHE A 72 -0.75 17.21 -11.40
CA PHE A 72 -1.63 17.13 -10.24
C PHE A 72 -3.10 17.17 -10.68
N ALA A 73 -3.96 16.40 -10.02
CA ALA A 73 -5.38 16.28 -10.32
C ALA A 73 -6.21 17.44 -9.76
N GLY A 74 -5.69 18.64 -9.76
CA GLY A 74 -6.34 19.87 -9.33
C GLY A 74 -5.51 20.64 -8.29
N ASP A 75 -6.08 21.77 -7.86
CA ASP A 75 -5.40 22.74 -6.98
C ASP A 75 -5.97 22.73 -5.55
N THR A 76 -7.05 22.00 -5.29
CA THR A 76 -7.68 21.91 -3.96
C THR A 76 -7.19 20.68 -3.19
N ILE A 77 -7.21 20.77 -1.87
CA ILE A 77 -6.84 19.64 -0.99
C ILE A 77 -7.77 18.45 -1.22
N GLN A 78 -9.06 18.69 -1.54
CA GLN A 78 -10.04 17.66 -1.80
C GLN A 78 -9.69 16.86 -3.07
N GLU A 79 -9.39 17.54 -4.18
CA GLU A 79 -8.99 16.91 -5.44
C GLU A 79 -7.68 16.12 -5.26
N GLN A 80 -6.70 16.73 -4.60
CA GLN A 80 -5.41 16.12 -4.37
C GLN A 80 -5.50 14.89 -3.44
N THR A 81 -6.29 14.97 -2.37
CA THR A 81 -6.52 13.82 -1.48
C THR A 81 -7.18 12.66 -2.22
N ARG A 82 -8.20 12.96 -3.03
CA ARG A 82 -8.91 11.95 -3.83
C ARG A 82 -7.97 11.24 -4.78
N GLN A 83 -7.10 11.98 -5.46
CA GLN A 83 -6.16 11.38 -6.40
C GLN A 83 -5.11 10.52 -5.69
N SER A 84 -4.53 10.98 -4.59
CA SER A 84 -3.55 10.20 -3.83
C SER A 84 -4.14 8.88 -3.32
N LEU A 85 -5.38 8.90 -2.79
CA LEU A 85 -6.09 7.69 -2.35
C LEU A 85 -6.49 6.78 -3.51
N THR A 86 -6.85 7.35 -4.67
CA THR A 86 -7.11 6.58 -5.89
C THR A 86 -5.85 5.87 -6.38
N ASN A 87 -4.69 6.53 -6.34
CA ASN A 87 -3.41 5.91 -6.68
C ASN A 87 -3.09 4.74 -5.75
N ILE A 88 -3.29 4.89 -4.43
CA ILE A 88 -3.12 3.81 -3.45
C ILE A 88 -4.05 2.64 -3.78
N LYS A 89 -5.35 2.92 -4.01
CA LYS A 89 -6.34 1.90 -4.38
C LYS A 89 -5.90 1.08 -5.61
N ASN A 90 -5.41 1.76 -6.65
CA ASN A 90 -4.96 1.10 -7.88
C ASN A 90 -3.69 0.25 -7.66
N ILE A 91 -2.76 0.70 -6.82
CA ILE A 91 -1.57 -0.07 -6.46
C ILE A 91 -1.95 -1.31 -5.64
N LEU A 92 -2.89 -1.19 -4.69
CA LEU A 92 -3.37 -2.32 -3.90
C LEU A 92 -4.10 -3.34 -4.77
N ALA A 93 -4.92 -2.90 -5.74
CA ALA A 93 -5.59 -3.78 -6.69
C ALA A 93 -4.59 -4.59 -7.53
N GLU A 94 -3.51 -3.97 -8.00
CA GLU A 94 -2.40 -4.65 -8.70
C GLU A 94 -1.73 -5.69 -7.80
N ALA A 95 -1.61 -5.41 -6.51
CA ALA A 95 -1.02 -6.33 -5.52
C ALA A 95 -1.98 -7.47 -5.11
N GLY A 96 -3.23 -7.49 -5.61
CA GLY A 96 -4.24 -8.51 -5.32
C GLY A 96 -4.99 -8.27 -3.99
N THR A 97 -5.09 -7.03 -3.54
CA THR A 97 -5.82 -6.63 -2.32
C THR A 97 -6.58 -5.32 -2.56
N ASP A 98 -7.14 -4.73 -1.53
CA ASP A 98 -7.96 -3.51 -1.61
C ASP A 98 -7.81 -2.62 -0.36
N LEU A 99 -8.64 -1.58 -0.26
CA LEU A 99 -8.62 -0.63 0.85
C LEU A 99 -9.11 -1.22 2.17
N ASP A 100 -9.94 -2.26 2.15
CA ASP A 100 -10.45 -2.91 3.36
C ASP A 100 -9.35 -3.65 4.13
N HIS A 101 -8.26 -3.99 3.43
CA HIS A 101 -7.09 -4.64 4.01
C HIS A 101 -6.00 -3.64 4.48
N VAL A 102 -6.22 -2.33 4.31
CA VAL A 102 -5.29 -1.31 4.81
C VAL A 102 -5.34 -1.27 6.34
N VAL A 103 -4.18 -1.41 6.97
CA VAL A 103 -4.04 -1.39 8.43
C VAL A 103 -3.41 -0.09 8.95
N ARG A 104 -2.69 0.62 8.09
CA ARG A 104 -2.03 1.89 8.43
C ARG A 104 -2.06 2.86 7.25
N VAL A 105 -2.33 4.13 7.55
CA VAL A 105 -2.19 5.26 6.61
C VAL A 105 -1.39 6.37 7.28
N ASP A 106 -0.41 6.92 6.58
CA ASP A 106 0.33 8.11 6.97
C ASP A 106 0.02 9.23 5.97
N VAL A 107 -0.48 10.36 6.49
CA VAL A 107 -0.89 11.54 5.72
C VAL A 107 0.05 12.68 6.06
N PHE A 108 0.76 13.16 5.05
CA PHE A 108 1.64 14.32 5.14
C PHE A 108 0.96 15.51 4.46
N MET A 109 0.78 16.60 5.17
CA MET A 109 0.03 17.78 4.69
C MET A 109 0.95 18.99 4.61
N LYS A 110 0.67 19.85 3.65
CA LYS A 110 1.34 21.16 3.54
C LYS A 110 0.86 22.15 4.61
N ASP A 111 -0.41 22.04 5.03
CA ASP A 111 -1.03 22.93 5.99
C ASP A 111 -2.17 22.20 6.73
N MET A 112 -2.05 22.11 8.07
CA MET A 112 -3.07 21.46 8.91
C MET A 112 -4.39 22.24 9.00
N ASN A 113 -4.45 23.49 8.57
CA ASN A 113 -5.72 24.21 8.44
C ASN A 113 -6.66 23.57 7.40
N MET A 114 -6.12 22.80 6.45
CA MET A 114 -6.88 22.03 5.45
C MET A 114 -7.32 20.65 5.93
N PHE A 115 -7.06 20.29 7.20
CA PHE A 115 -7.31 18.94 7.70
C PHE A 115 -8.78 18.50 7.58
N ALA A 116 -9.75 19.38 7.88
CA ALA A 116 -11.16 19.05 7.80
C ALA A 116 -11.59 18.66 6.38
N ASP A 117 -11.11 19.40 5.39
CA ASP A 117 -11.41 19.18 3.97
C ASP A 117 -10.74 17.90 3.44
N MET A 118 -9.48 17.65 3.80
CA MET A 118 -8.79 16.39 3.54
C MET A 118 -9.57 15.22 4.14
N ASN A 119 -9.96 15.34 5.42
CA ASN A 119 -10.63 14.27 6.16
C ASN A 119 -12.03 13.96 5.61
N ALA A 120 -12.75 14.93 5.07
CA ALA A 120 -14.03 14.70 4.39
C ALA A 120 -13.88 13.77 3.18
N VAL A 121 -12.84 13.97 2.35
CA VAL A 121 -12.55 13.07 1.22
C VAL A 121 -12.02 11.72 1.70
N TYR A 122 -11.16 11.70 2.73
CA TYR A 122 -10.64 10.48 3.31
C TYR A 122 -11.76 9.52 3.77
N ALA A 123 -12.82 10.08 4.37
CA ALA A 123 -13.98 9.32 4.85
C ALA A 123 -14.79 8.66 3.71
N GLU A 124 -14.66 9.10 2.47
CA GLU A 124 -15.29 8.44 1.33
C GLU A 124 -14.60 7.11 0.95
N PHE A 125 -13.33 6.96 1.30
CA PHE A 125 -12.51 5.77 1.01
C PHE A 125 -12.48 4.77 2.17
N PHE A 126 -12.59 5.26 3.41
CA PHE A 126 -12.53 4.45 4.63
C PHE A 126 -13.79 4.69 5.45
N THR A 127 -14.84 3.93 5.19
CA THR A 127 -16.18 4.09 5.79
C THR A 127 -16.38 3.25 7.03
N GLU A 128 -15.84 2.02 7.03
CA GLU A 128 -15.93 1.07 8.14
C GLU A 128 -14.54 0.47 8.45
N LYS A 129 -14.33 0.04 9.71
CA LYS A 129 -13.07 -0.56 10.16
C LYS A 129 -11.83 0.24 9.73
N CYS A 130 -11.91 1.57 9.92
CA CYS A 130 -10.87 2.48 9.47
C CYS A 130 -9.47 2.06 9.94
N PRO A 131 -8.43 2.21 9.09
CA PRO A 131 -7.05 1.90 9.46
C PRO A 131 -6.52 2.83 10.56
N ALA A 132 -5.48 2.39 11.27
CA ALA A 132 -4.71 3.30 12.11
C ALA A 132 -4.11 4.41 11.23
N ARG A 133 -4.12 5.67 11.71
CA ARG A 133 -3.65 6.81 10.92
C ARG A 133 -2.79 7.77 11.74
N ALA A 134 -1.76 8.33 11.10
CA ALA A 134 -1.15 9.59 11.50
C ALA A 134 -1.41 10.63 10.41
N ALA A 135 -1.66 11.90 10.83
CA ALA A 135 -1.72 13.05 9.94
C ALA A 135 -0.90 14.17 10.54
N VAL A 136 0.05 14.71 9.77
CA VAL A 136 0.98 15.74 10.24
C VAL A 136 1.23 16.78 9.16
N GLU A 137 1.48 18.01 9.58
CA GLU A 137 2.05 19.03 8.72
C GLU A 137 3.54 18.80 8.57
N VAL A 138 4.06 18.98 7.37
CA VAL A 138 5.48 18.87 7.05
C VAL A 138 6.04 20.17 6.48
N ALA A 139 7.34 20.35 6.60
CA ALA A 139 8.00 21.57 6.13
C ALA A 139 7.81 21.82 4.64
N ARG A 140 7.78 20.77 3.80
CA ARG A 140 7.53 20.85 2.37
C ARG A 140 7.26 19.47 1.78
N LEU A 141 6.36 19.39 0.81
CA LEU A 141 6.10 18.21 0.00
C LEU A 141 6.75 18.34 -1.39
N PRO A 142 7.09 17.23 -2.04
CA PRO A 142 7.63 17.26 -3.41
C PRO A 142 6.67 17.97 -4.37
N LYS A 143 7.23 18.77 -5.29
CA LYS A 143 6.47 19.57 -6.26
C LYS A 143 5.43 20.52 -5.63
N ASP A 144 5.61 20.87 -4.34
CA ASP A 144 4.70 21.70 -3.57
C ASP A 144 3.26 21.19 -3.48
N ALA A 145 3.07 19.86 -3.51
CA ALA A 145 1.78 19.22 -3.29
C ALA A 145 1.15 19.65 -1.97
N LEU A 146 -0.18 19.61 -1.88
CA LEU A 146 -0.92 19.90 -0.65
C LEU A 146 -0.97 18.68 0.28
N VAL A 147 -0.83 17.46 -0.27
CA VAL A 147 -0.88 16.22 0.48
C VAL A 147 -0.03 15.13 -0.20
N GLU A 148 0.52 14.25 0.61
CA GLU A 148 1.13 12.99 0.22
C GLU A 148 0.62 11.92 1.18
N ILE A 149 0.26 10.74 0.66
CA ILE A 149 -0.33 9.67 1.47
C ILE A 149 0.39 8.36 1.21
N GLY A 150 0.87 7.71 2.29
CA GLY A 150 1.41 6.35 2.27
C GLY A 150 0.48 5.37 2.97
N ALA A 151 0.57 4.08 2.65
CA ALA A 151 -0.26 3.05 3.26
C ALA A 151 0.48 1.73 3.48
N ILE A 152 0.02 0.96 4.47
CA ILE A 152 0.39 -0.43 4.67
C ILE A 152 -0.90 -1.24 4.66
N ALA A 153 -0.94 -2.29 3.84
CA ALA A 153 -2.04 -3.25 3.79
C ALA A 153 -1.53 -4.66 4.12
N VAL A 154 -2.43 -5.55 4.52
CA VAL A 154 -2.14 -6.98 4.70
C VAL A 154 -2.68 -7.76 3.51
N VAL A 155 -2.06 -8.92 3.24
CA VAL A 155 -2.52 -9.92 2.28
C VAL A 155 -2.44 -11.29 2.92
N ASP A 156 -3.43 -12.13 2.62
CA ASP A 156 -3.48 -13.53 3.04
C ASP A 156 -2.46 -14.39 2.28
#